data_b8e45bb72b18a55b7873908b953ebf56
#
_entry.id   b8e45bb72b18a55b7873908b953ebf56
#
_cell.length_a   1.000
_cell.length_b   1.000
_cell.length_c   1.000
_cell.angle_alpha   90.00
_cell.angle_beta   90.00
_cell.angle_gamma   90.00
#
_symmetry.space_group_name_H-M   'P 1'
#
loop_
_entity.id
_entity.type
_entity.pdbx_description
1 polymer ?
#
loop_
_entity_poly.entity_id
_entity_poly.type
_entity_poly.pdbx_seq_one_letter_code
_entity_poly.pdbx_strand_id
1 'polypeptide(L)'
;MFDLNLKDKVILITGGSDGLGFASAKLLSEQGAKVALCGRRGDYLKEKANIIREETKNDVLDIQCDVTDADQCKNLVEQTISHFKTIDVLVNNAGTSAAAGFENVTDQNWEDDINLKLMAAVRLCRLVLPIMKEKKSGSIINAAIGGGKAPNAGSLPTSVTRAAGINLTKSLSNEFAPFNIRVNAICIGLIKSAPVSYTHLTLPTTLSV
;
A
#
# COMPACT_ATOMS: atom_id res chain seq x y z
N MET A 1 10.99 20.59 14.50
CA MET A 1 10.34 19.48 13.77
C MET A 1 9.84 20.07 12.47
N PHE A 2 10.13 19.44 11.32
CA PHE A 2 9.64 19.94 10.03
C PHE A 2 8.13 19.74 9.97
N ASP A 3 7.39 20.79 9.58
CA ASP A 3 5.97 20.65 9.27
C ASP A 3 5.83 19.92 7.92
N LEU A 4 5.23 18.73 7.97
CA LEU A 4 4.98 17.90 6.78
C LEU A 4 3.69 18.29 6.06
N ASN A 5 2.96 19.29 6.55
CA ASN A 5 1.65 19.73 6.03
C ASN A 5 0.63 18.58 5.90
N LEU A 6 0.64 17.66 6.87
CA LEU A 6 -0.24 16.49 6.90
C LEU A 6 -1.50 16.68 7.75
N LYS A 7 -1.56 17.77 8.53
CA LYS A 7 -2.72 18.06 9.36
C LYS A 7 -4.01 18.09 8.52
N ASP A 8 -5.00 17.35 8.97
CA ASP A 8 -6.32 17.18 8.33
C ASP A 8 -6.30 16.51 6.94
N LYS A 9 -5.15 16.06 6.43
CA LYS A 9 -5.08 15.28 5.19
C LYS A 9 -5.69 13.90 5.39
N VAL A 10 -6.53 13.47 4.46
CA VAL A 10 -7.15 12.16 4.48
C VAL A 10 -6.29 11.17 3.71
N ILE A 11 -5.81 10.14 4.40
CA ILE A 11 -4.90 9.14 3.86
C ILE A 11 -5.55 7.76 3.94
N LEU A 12 -5.78 7.14 2.78
CA LEU A 12 -6.26 5.76 2.68
C LEU A 12 -5.07 4.80 2.51
N ILE A 13 -4.94 3.84 3.44
CA ILE A 13 -3.83 2.88 3.45
C ILE A 13 -4.36 1.45 3.38
N THR A 14 -3.94 0.69 2.38
CA THR A 14 -4.26 -0.73 2.28
C THR A 14 -3.25 -1.60 3.02
N GLY A 15 -3.73 -2.71 3.64
CA GLY A 15 -2.88 -3.54 4.49
C GLY A 15 -2.44 -2.80 5.76
N GLY A 16 -3.34 -2.02 6.35
CA GLY A 16 -3.06 -1.14 7.50
C GLY A 16 -3.06 -1.82 8.86
N SER A 17 -3.33 -3.13 8.94
CA SER A 17 -3.45 -3.82 10.23
C SER A 17 -2.12 -4.33 10.81
N ASP A 18 -1.04 -4.34 10.02
CA ASP A 18 0.24 -4.91 10.47
C ASP A 18 1.43 -4.29 9.72
N GLY A 19 2.64 -4.55 10.21
CA GLY A 19 3.90 -4.21 9.56
C GLY A 19 4.00 -2.74 9.15
N LEU A 20 4.43 -2.52 7.91
CA LEU A 20 4.64 -1.17 7.37
C LEU A 20 3.36 -0.34 7.26
N GLY A 21 2.24 -0.98 6.91
CA GLY A 21 0.96 -0.28 6.80
C GLY A 21 0.51 0.30 8.15
N PHE A 22 0.58 -0.50 9.21
CA PHE A 22 0.27 -0.06 10.56
C PHE A 22 1.23 1.02 11.07
N ALA A 23 2.54 0.81 10.91
CA ALA A 23 3.55 1.77 11.35
C ALA A 23 3.41 3.12 10.63
N SER A 24 3.17 3.08 9.31
CA SER A 24 2.92 4.29 8.52
C SER A 24 1.65 5.01 8.96
N ALA A 25 0.56 4.27 9.18
CA ALA A 25 -0.70 4.83 9.64
C ALA A 25 -0.55 5.55 10.97
N LYS A 26 0.15 4.95 11.93
CA LYS A 26 0.43 5.54 13.23
C LYS A 26 1.23 6.83 13.09
N LEU A 27 2.37 6.80 12.38
CA LEU A 27 3.21 7.98 12.18
C LEU A 27 2.48 9.11 11.46
N LEU A 28 1.68 8.80 10.44
CA LEU A 28 0.90 9.81 9.72
C LEU A 28 -0.19 10.42 10.60
N SER A 29 -0.84 9.59 11.42
CA SER A 29 -1.82 10.06 12.39
C SER A 29 -1.16 10.95 13.47
N GLU A 30 0.03 10.61 13.96
CA GLU A 30 0.81 11.46 14.89
C GLU A 30 1.14 12.84 14.29
N GLN A 31 1.22 12.95 12.97
CA GLN A 31 1.39 14.23 12.25
C GLN A 31 0.07 14.95 11.96
N GLY A 32 -1.04 14.50 12.54
CA GLY A 32 -2.36 15.13 12.42
C GLY A 32 -3.17 14.72 11.19
N ALA A 33 -2.76 13.68 10.46
CA ALA A 33 -3.55 13.16 9.36
C ALA A 33 -4.75 12.34 9.86
N LYS A 34 -5.85 12.38 9.11
CA LYS A 34 -7.00 11.48 9.22
C LYS A 34 -6.71 10.23 8.41
N VAL A 35 -6.83 9.06 9.00
CA VAL A 35 -6.37 7.83 8.35
C VAL A 35 -7.50 6.84 8.19
N ALA A 36 -7.73 6.35 6.96
CA ALA A 36 -8.55 5.18 6.69
C ALA A 36 -7.65 3.95 6.49
N LEU A 37 -7.93 2.88 7.20
CA LEU A 37 -7.18 1.63 7.13
C LEU A 37 -8.04 0.52 6.59
N CYS A 38 -7.49 -0.34 5.74
CA CYS A 38 -8.17 -1.58 5.42
C CYS A 38 -7.30 -2.82 5.61
N GLY A 39 -7.98 -3.94 5.84
CA GLY A 39 -7.37 -5.25 5.98
C GLY A 39 -8.43 -6.34 6.00
N ARG A 40 -8.04 -7.59 5.74
CA ARG A 40 -8.98 -8.73 5.64
C ARG A 40 -9.50 -9.20 7.00
N ARG A 41 -8.68 -9.06 8.05
CA ARG A 41 -9.02 -9.50 9.43
C ARG A 41 -9.69 -8.35 10.18
N GLY A 42 -11.03 -8.27 10.14
CA GLY A 42 -11.81 -7.14 10.66
C GLY A 42 -11.51 -6.84 12.14
N ASP A 43 -11.63 -7.83 13.04
CA ASP A 43 -11.41 -7.63 14.48
C ASP A 43 -9.98 -7.17 14.77
N TYR A 44 -8.99 -7.78 14.14
CA TYR A 44 -7.58 -7.40 14.29
C TYR A 44 -7.30 -6.00 13.76
N LEU A 45 -7.91 -5.64 12.61
CA LEU A 45 -7.82 -4.29 12.07
C LEU A 45 -8.40 -3.25 13.03
N LYS A 46 -9.56 -3.54 13.60
CA LYS A 46 -10.24 -2.69 14.58
C LYS A 46 -9.39 -2.49 15.84
N GLU A 47 -8.79 -3.57 16.37
CA GLU A 47 -7.85 -3.49 17.49
C GLU A 47 -6.70 -2.52 17.17
N LYS A 48 -6.06 -2.68 16.00
CA LYS A 48 -4.95 -1.83 15.58
C LYS A 48 -5.35 -0.38 15.34
N ALA A 49 -6.52 -0.15 14.76
CA ALA A 49 -7.05 1.20 14.60
C ALA A 49 -7.33 1.87 15.96
N ASN A 50 -7.85 1.13 16.94
CA ASN A 50 -8.07 1.63 18.29
C ASN A 50 -6.75 2.06 18.97
N ILE A 51 -5.67 1.30 18.83
CA ILE A 51 -4.34 1.69 19.32
C ILE A 51 -3.94 3.06 18.76
N ILE A 52 -4.10 3.26 17.46
CA ILE A 52 -3.75 4.55 16.83
C ILE A 52 -4.67 5.67 17.39
N ARG A 53 -5.98 5.45 17.48
CA ARG A 53 -6.94 6.43 18.03
C ARG A 53 -6.58 6.85 19.47
N GLU A 54 -6.25 5.89 20.31
CA GLU A 54 -5.90 6.11 21.71
C GLU A 54 -4.60 6.89 21.87
N GLU A 55 -3.61 6.59 21.07
CA GLU A 55 -2.30 7.23 21.17
C GLU A 55 -2.25 8.60 20.52
N THR A 56 -2.92 8.79 19.38
CA THR A 56 -2.81 10.03 18.59
C THR A 56 -3.96 11.00 18.83
N LYS A 57 -5.10 10.52 19.36
CA LYS A 57 -6.37 11.26 19.51
C LYS A 57 -6.95 11.78 18.18
N ASN A 58 -6.50 11.25 17.06
CA ASN A 58 -6.96 11.60 15.73
C ASN A 58 -8.05 10.65 15.22
N ASP A 59 -8.74 11.09 14.16
CA ASP A 59 -9.80 10.32 13.53
C ASP A 59 -9.19 9.23 12.63
N VAL A 60 -9.46 7.97 12.97
CA VAL A 60 -8.97 6.79 12.26
C VAL A 60 -10.16 5.90 11.91
N LEU A 61 -10.36 5.60 10.65
CA LEU A 61 -11.43 4.75 10.14
C LEU A 61 -10.86 3.38 9.77
N ASP A 62 -11.43 2.32 10.31
CA ASP A 62 -11.09 0.93 9.96
C ASP A 62 -12.21 0.30 9.13
N ILE A 63 -11.86 -0.26 7.99
CA ILE A 63 -12.79 -0.88 7.05
C ILE A 63 -12.29 -2.27 6.67
N GLN A 64 -13.05 -3.31 6.99
CA GLN A 64 -12.70 -4.65 6.52
C GLN A 64 -12.83 -4.70 5.00
N CYS A 65 -11.74 -5.10 4.34
CA CYS A 65 -11.69 -5.17 2.88
C CYS A 65 -10.60 -6.16 2.42
N ASP A 66 -10.98 -7.04 1.51
CA ASP A 66 -10.04 -7.76 0.65
C ASP A 66 -9.85 -6.97 -0.64
N VAL A 67 -8.66 -6.45 -0.86
CA VAL A 67 -8.33 -5.63 -2.04
C VAL A 67 -8.31 -6.42 -3.36
N THR A 68 -8.38 -7.74 -3.28
CA THR A 68 -8.53 -8.59 -4.47
C THR A 68 -9.96 -8.61 -5.01
N ASP A 69 -10.91 -8.15 -4.22
CA ASP A 69 -12.32 -8.03 -4.55
C ASP A 69 -12.65 -6.59 -5.00
N ALA A 70 -13.22 -6.45 -6.19
CA ALA A 70 -13.49 -5.14 -6.78
C ALA A 70 -14.64 -4.38 -6.06
N ASP A 71 -15.66 -5.11 -5.59
CA ASP A 71 -16.80 -4.50 -4.89
C ASP A 71 -16.40 -4.06 -3.49
N GLN A 72 -15.53 -4.81 -2.81
CA GLN A 72 -14.99 -4.40 -1.53
C GLN A 72 -14.06 -3.19 -1.68
N CYS A 73 -13.26 -3.09 -2.75
CA CYS A 73 -12.49 -1.89 -3.06
C CYS A 73 -13.39 -0.66 -3.25
N LYS A 74 -14.50 -0.82 -3.96
CA LYS A 74 -15.49 0.24 -4.17
C LYS A 74 -16.10 0.68 -2.84
N ASN A 75 -16.57 -0.25 -2.03
CA ASN A 75 -17.12 0.01 -0.70
C ASN A 75 -16.10 0.71 0.22
N LEU A 76 -14.81 0.31 0.18
CA LEU A 76 -13.73 0.94 0.93
C LEU A 76 -13.62 2.45 0.61
N VAL A 77 -13.61 2.80 -0.67
CA VAL A 77 -13.53 4.19 -1.12
C VAL A 77 -14.80 4.97 -0.74
N GLU A 78 -15.99 4.38 -0.97
CA GLU A 78 -17.27 5.00 -0.62
C GLU A 78 -17.40 5.27 0.88
N GLN A 79 -17.04 4.34 1.75
CA GLN A 79 -17.05 4.55 3.20
C GLN A 79 -16.04 5.62 3.62
N THR A 80 -14.84 5.63 3.02
CA THR A 80 -13.84 6.66 3.30
C THR A 80 -14.36 8.05 2.92
N ILE A 81 -14.97 8.20 1.75
CA ILE A 81 -15.58 9.46 1.32
C ILE A 81 -16.79 9.85 2.16
N SER A 82 -17.63 8.88 2.53
CA SER A 82 -18.78 9.14 3.41
C SER A 82 -18.35 9.74 4.74
N HIS A 83 -17.25 9.22 5.32
CA HIS A 83 -16.74 9.64 6.62
C HIS A 83 -15.94 10.95 6.53
N PHE A 84 -14.92 11.01 5.68
CA PHE A 84 -13.96 12.12 5.61
C PHE A 84 -14.25 13.16 4.53
N LYS A 85 -15.19 12.90 3.61
CA LYS A 85 -15.58 13.76 2.47
C LYS A 85 -14.54 13.87 1.35
N THR A 86 -13.33 13.35 1.52
CA THR A 86 -12.25 13.41 0.52
C THR A 86 -11.26 12.26 0.71
N ILE A 87 -10.36 12.09 -0.26
CA ILE A 87 -9.11 11.31 -0.14
C ILE A 87 -7.99 12.16 -0.73
N ASP A 88 -6.98 12.50 0.08
CA ASP A 88 -5.82 13.29 -0.35
C ASP A 88 -4.65 12.40 -0.76
N VAL A 89 -4.50 11.27 -0.09
CA VAL A 89 -3.43 10.33 -0.35
C VAL A 89 -3.97 8.90 -0.38
N LEU A 90 -3.55 8.14 -1.39
CA LEU A 90 -3.74 6.69 -1.44
C LEU A 90 -2.40 5.99 -1.28
N VAL A 91 -2.31 5.05 -0.34
CA VAL A 91 -1.13 4.19 -0.15
C VAL A 91 -1.52 2.75 -0.46
N ASN A 92 -1.16 2.27 -1.64
CA ASN A 92 -1.30 0.88 -2.06
C ASN A 92 -0.16 0.07 -1.45
N ASN A 93 -0.34 -0.36 -0.20
CA ASN A 93 0.65 -1.09 0.58
C ASN A 93 0.34 -2.59 0.71
N ALA A 94 -0.94 -3.00 0.58
CA ALA A 94 -1.32 -4.40 0.71
C ALA A 94 -0.50 -5.32 -0.19
N GLY A 95 0.00 -6.39 0.37
CA GLY A 95 0.80 -7.38 -0.35
C GLY A 95 1.49 -8.36 0.59
N THR A 96 1.93 -9.46 0.01
CA THR A 96 2.72 -10.51 0.67
C THR A 96 3.91 -10.86 -0.18
N SER A 97 4.88 -11.61 0.34
CA SER A 97 5.91 -12.24 -0.49
C SER A 97 5.38 -13.61 -0.98
N ALA A 98 5.41 -13.82 -2.29
CA ALA A 98 5.12 -15.09 -2.93
C ALA A 98 6.34 -15.56 -3.80
N ALA A 99 7.53 -15.14 -3.38
CA ALA A 99 8.77 -15.38 -4.13
C ALA A 99 9.15 -16.85 -4.12
N ALA A 100 9.32 -17.43 -5.31
CA ALA A 100 9.75 -18.82 -5.54
C ALA A 100 10.53 -18.96 -6.86
N GLY A 101 11.17 -20.12 -7.07
CA GLY A 101 11.78 -20.48 -8.35
C GLY A 101 10.71 -20.74 -9.41
N PHE A 102 11.02 -20.46 -10.68
CA PHE A 102 10.07 -20.51 -11.79
C PHE A 102 9.29 -21.82 -11.88
N GLU A 103 9.97 -22.95 -11.73
CA GLU A 103 9.38 -24.28 -11.84
C GLU A 103 8.35 -24.60 -10.72
N ASN A 104 8.39 -23.83 -9.61
CA ASN A 104 7.52 -24.02 -8.47
C ASN A 104 6.37 -23.00 -8.42
N VAL A 105 6.23 -22.14 -9.43
CA VAL A 105 5.18 -21.13 -9.50
C VAL A 105 4.09 -21.57 -10.46
N THR A 106 2.93 -21.89 -9.92
CA THR A 106 1.74 -22.28 -10.71
C THR A 106 1.05 -21.07 -11.33
N ASP A 107 0.19 -21.31 -12.35
CA ASP A 107 -0.64 -20.24 -12.93
C ASP A 107 -1.49 -19.56 -11.86
N GLN A 108 -2.06 -20.31 -10.90
CA GLN A 108 -2.81 -19.74 -9.78
C GLN A 108 -1.95 -18.80 -8.92
N ASN A 109 -0.69 -19.14 -8.66
CA ASN A 109 0.22 -18.23 -7.92
C ASN A 109 0.45 -16.92 -8.71
N TRP A 110 0.54 -16.98 -10.04
CA TRP A 110 0.63 -15.80 -10.88
C TRP A 110 -0.64 -14.94 -10.79
N GLU A 111 -1.80 -15.54 -10.96
CA GLU A 111 -3.10 -14.86 -10.88
C GLU A 111 -3.30 -14.19 -9.53
N ASP A 112 -3.05 -14.90 -8.43
CA ASP A 112 -3.17 -14.39 -7.07
C ASP A 112 -2.24 -13.21 -6.82
N ASP A 113 -0.99 -13.31 -7.26
CA ASP A 113 0.01 -12.27 -7.05
C ASP A 113 -0.30 -11.00 -7.87
N ILE A 114 -0.71 -11.18 -9.14
CA ILE A 114 -1.18 -10.09 -10.01
C ILE A 114 -2.43 -9.44 -9.42
N ASN A 115 -3.40 -10.22 -8.97
CA ASN A 115 -4.65 -9.71 -8.43
C ASN A 115 -4.42 -8.90 -7.15
N LEU A 116 -3.58 -9.41 -6.24
CA LEU A 116 -3.28 -8.75 -4.98
C LEU A 116 -2.42 -7.49 -5.14
N LYS A 117 -1.38 -7.50 -5.97
CA LYS A 117 -0.36 -6.46 -5.98
C LYS A 117 -0.51 -5.44 -7.11
N LEU A 118 -1.01 -5.89 -8.26
CA LEU A 118 -1.20 -5.02 -9.42
C LEU A 118 -2.66 -4.58 -9.56
N MET A 119 -3.59 -5.55 -9.65
CA MET A 119 -4.99 -5.24 -9.91
C MET A 119 -5.65 -4.49 -8.75
N ALA A 120 -5.26 -4.78 -7.50
CA ALA A 120 -5.72 -3.99 -6.35
C ALA A 120 -5.34 -2.51 -6.49
N ALA A 121 -4.08 -2.21 -6.85
CA ALA A 121 -3.64 -0.84 -7.09
C ALA A 121 -4.39 -0.19 -8.28
N VAL A 122 -4.59 -0.93 -9.38
CA VAL A 122 -5.36 -0.45 -10.54
C VAL A 122 -6.79 -0.09 -10.15
N ARG A 123 -7.48 -0.96 -9.39
CA ARG A 123 -8.87 -0.73 -8.93
C ARG A 123 -8.96 0.52 -8.05
N LEU A 124 -8.10 0.61 -7.04
CA LEU A 124 -8.12 1.73 -6.10
C LEU A 124 -7.71 3.05 -6.76
N CYS A 125 -6.68 3.05 -7.61
CA CYS A 125 -6.32 4.23 -8.40
C CYS A 125 -7.51 4.70 -9.27
N ARG A 126 -8.19 3.78 -9.97
CA ARG A 126 -9.37 4.10 -10.79
C ARG A 126 -10.49 4.75 -9.98
N LEU A 127 -10.68 4.33 -8.74
CA LEU A 127 -11.72 4.86 -7.85
C LEU A 127 -11.36 6.22 -7.24
N VAL A 128 -10.09 6.46 -6.88
CA VAL A 128 -9.68 7.70 -6.20
C VAL A 128 -9.27 8.82 -7.16
N LEU A 129 -8.77 8.50 -8.36
CA LEU A 129 -8.29 9.50 -9.32
C LEU A 129 -9.36 10.51 -9.75
N PRO A 130 -10.64 10.15 -9.99
CA PRO A 130 -11.68 11.13 -10.27
C PRO A 130 -11.84 12.17 -9.15
N ILE A 131 -11.78 11.74 -7.88
CA ILE A 131 -11.89 12.59 -6.69
C ILE A 131 -10.71 13.57 -6.62
N MET A 132 -9.49 13.07 -6.82
CA MET A 132 -8.27 13.87 -6.84
C MET A 132 -8.23 14.83 -8.03
N LYS A 133 -8.75 14.40 -9.18
CA LYS A 133 -8.82 15.22 -10.41
C LYS A 133 -9.76 16.40 -10.24
N GLU A 134 -10.93 16.21 -9.66
CA GLU A 134 -11.89 17.28 -9.38
C GLU A 134 -11.29 18.38 -8.51
N LYS A 135 -10.60 18.01 -7.43
CA LYS A 135 -9.93 18.97 -6.54
C LYS A 135 -8.56 19.43 -7.02
N LYS A 136 -8.06 18.94 -8.17
CA LYS A 136 -6.74 19.23 -8.74
C LYS A 136 -5.59 19.08 -7.73
N SER A 137 -5.66 18.04 -6.92
CA SER A 137 -4.66 17.75 -5.88
C SER A 137 -4.77 16.30 -5.45
N GLY A 138 -3.65 15.60 -5.34
CA GLY A 138 -3.61 14.24 -4.83
C GLY A 138 -2.20 13.66 -4.80
N SER A 139 -2.05 12.59 -4.03
CA SER A 139 -0.81 11.81 -4.00
C SER A 139 -1.12 10.32 -3.94
N ILE A 140 -0.50 9.53 -4.80
CA ILE A 140 -0.61 8.07 -4.78
C ILE A 140 0.78 7.48 -4.54
N ILE A 141 0.87 6.54 -3.62
CA ILE A 141 2.09 5.83 -3.28
C ILE A 141 1.84 4.33 -3.48
N ASN A 142 2.60 3.72 -4.39
CA ASN A 142 2.58 2.29 -4.62
C ASN A 142 3.78 1.63 -3.94
N ALA A 143 3.54 0.72 -3.00
CA ALA A 143 4.60 -0.08 -2.40
C ALA A 143 5.17 -1.05 -3.45
N ALA A 144 6.47 -1.02 -3.63
CA ALA A 144 7.24 -1.89 -4.50
C ALA A 144 8.45 -2.47 -3.75
N ILE A 145 9.29 -3.21 -4.42
CA ILE A 145 10.55 -3.76 -3.89
C ILE A 145 11.69 -3.53 -4.88
N GLY A 146 12.92 -3.55 -4.39
CA GLY A 146 14.12 -3.47 -5.25
C GLY A 146 14.14 -4.54 -6.35
N GLY A 147 13.66 -5.76 -6.05
CA GLY A 147 13.49 -6.85 -7.02
C GLY A 147 12.54 -6.57 -8.18
N GLY A 148 11.69 -5.52 -8.11
CA GLY A 148 10.92 -5.05 -9.26
C GLY A 148 11.76 -4.31 -10.31
N LYS A 149 12.97 -3.87 -9.95
CA LYS A 149 13.93 -3.24 -10.87
C LYS A 149 15.09 -4.17 -11.23
N ALA A 150 15.59 -4.91 -10.26
CA ALA A 150 16.71 -5.83 -10.40
C ALA A 150 16.36 -7.14 -9.67
N PRO A 151 15.67 -8.09 -10.35
CA PRO A 151 15.23 -9.33 -9.74
C PRO A 151 16.39 -10.31 -9.54
N ASN A 152 16.38 -11.02 -8.42
CA ASN A 152 17.24 -12.16 -8.19
C ASN A 152 16.57 -13.46 -8.66
N ALA A 153 17.33 -14.53 -8.77
CA ALA A 153 16.77 -15.88 -8.95
C ALA A 153 15.79 -16.18 -7.79
N GLY A 154 14.75 -16.95 -8.07
CA GLY A 154 13.76 -17.35 -7.06
C GLY A 154 12.86 -16.22 -6.57
N SER A 155 12.67 -15.15 -7.34
CA SER A 155 11.86 -13.97 -6.94
C SER A 155 10.49 -13.89 -7.64
N LEU A 156 10.07 -14.94 -8.34
CA LEU A 156 8.82 -14.98 -9.09
C LEU A 156 7.63 -15.47 -8.22
N PRO A 157 6.43 -15.01 -8.49
CA PRO A 157 5.99 -13.99 -9.45
C PRO A 157 6.20 -12.55 -8.95
N THR A 158 6.54 -12.38 -7.66
CA THR A 158 6.56 -11.09 -6.96
C THR A 158 7.40 -10.01 -7.67
N SER A 159 8.56 -10.36 -8.19
CA SER A 159 9.42 -9.37 -8.89
C SER A 159 8.74 -8.80 -10.15
N VAL A 160 8.05 -9.62 -10.91
CA VAL A 160 7.35 -9.23 -12.14
C VAL A 160 6.14 -8.36 -11.83
N THR A 161 5.32 -8.74 -10.86
CA THR A 161 4.15 -7.95 -10.48
C THR A 161 4.55 -6.59 -9.89
N ARG A 162 5.66 -6.52 -9.15
CA ARG A 162 6.21 -5.25 -8.65
C ARG A 162 6.84 -4.40 -9.76
N ALA A 163 7.47 -5.02 -10.78
CA ALA A 163 7.94 -4.29 -11.96
C ALA A 163 6.76 -3.67 -12.73
N ALA A 164 5.67 -4.43 -12.92
CA ALA A 164 4.44 -3.91 -13.51
C ALA A 164 3.84 -2.75 -12.70
N GLY A 165 3.84 -2.84 -11.36
CA GLY A 165 3.39 -1.76 -10.48
C GLY A 165 4.27 -0.50 -10.57
N ILE A 166 5.59 -0.64 -10.76
CA ILE A 166 6.50 0.49 -11.00
C ILE A 166 6.19 1.15 -12.36
N ASN A 167 5.95 0.35 -13.40
CA ASN A 167 5.57 0.87 -14.73
C ASN A 167 4.20 1.58 -14.68
N LEU A 168 3.18 0.98 -14.05
CA LEU A 168 1.88 1.60 -13.81
C LEU A 168 2.05 2.96 -13.11
N THR A 169 2.90 3.04 -12.09
CA THR A 169 3.19 4.28 -11.37
C THR A 169 3.67 5.38 -12.31
N LYS A 170 4.60 5.06 -13.20
CA LYS A 170 5.14 6.04 -14.16
C LYS A 170 4.09 6.49 -15.17
N SER A 171 3.28 5.57 -15.68
CA SER A 171 2.20 5.88 -16.62
C SER A 171 1.18 6.82 -15.98
N LEU A 172 0.69 6.50 -14.79
CA LEU A 172 -0.25 7.37 -14.06
C LEU A 172 0.37 8.72 -13.68
N SER A 173 1.64 8.74 -13.30
CA SER A 173 2.36 10.00 -13.01
C SER A 173 2.36 10.95 -14.19
N ASN A 174 2.63 10.44 -15.41
CA ASN A 174 2.62 11.26 -16.63
C ASN A 174 1.21 11.73 -16.97
N GLU A 175 0.22 10.85 -16.90
CA GLU A 175 -1.16 11.14 -17.29
C GLU A 175 -1.83 12.15 -16.35
N PHE A 176 -1.58 12.06 -15.05
CA PHE A 176 -2.26 12.86 -14.04
C PHE A 176 -1.48 14.08 -13.53
N ALA A 177 -0.24 14.30 -14.00
CA ALA A 177 0.54 15.48 -13.66
C ALA A 177 -0.18 16.81 -13.97
N PRO A 178 -0.92 16.96 -15.10
CA PRO A 178 -1.67 18.19 -15.39
C PRO A 178 -2.75 18.53 -14.36
N PHE A 179 -3.17 17.56 -13.55
CA PHE A 179 -4.15 17.73 -12.49
C PHE A 179 -3.51 17.93 -11.12
N ASN A 180 -2.19 18.18 -11.05
CA ASN A 180 -1.44 18.29 -9.80
C ASN A 180 -1.56 17.03 -8.90
N ILE A 181 -1.61 15.85 -9.53
CA ILE A 181 -1.63 14.55 -8.85
C ILE A 181 -0.27 13.90 -9.03
N ARG A 182 0.38 13.60 -7.92
CA ARG A 182 1.68 12.91 -7.89
C ARG A 182 1.47 11.42 -7.69
N VAL A 183 2.14 10.60 -8.48
CA VAL A 183 2.10 9.14 -8.33
C VAL A 183 3.53 8.63 -8.24
N ASN A 184 3.87 7.97 -7.12
CA ASN A 184 5.21 7.51 -6.83
C ASN A 184 5.22 6.04 -6.39
N ALA A 185 6.32 5.34 -6.64
CA ALA A 185 6.58 4.02 -6.09
C ALA A 185 7.71 4.09 -5.05
N ILE A 186 7.52 3.42 -3.92
CA ILE A 186 8.55 3.24 -2.91
C ILE A 186 9.09 1.82 -3.02
N CYS A 187 10.33 1.68 -3.46
CA CYS A 187 11.01 0.37 -3.51
C CYS A 187 11.57 0.05 -2.13
N ILE A 188 10.83 -0.72 -1.38
CA ILE A 188 11.15 -1.11 -0.01
C ILE A 188 12.21 -2.21 -0.04
N GLY A 189 13.26 -2.05 0.78
CA GLY A 189 14.27 -3.09 1.00
C GLY A 189 13.79 -4.18 1.97
N LEU A 190 14.73 -4.98 2.45
CA LEU A 190 14.45 -6.00 3.46
C LEU A 190 14.17 -5.31 4.81
N ILE A 191 12.97 -5.51 5.32
CA ILE A 191 12.55 -4.98 6.62
C ILE A 191 12.17 -6.15 7.50
N LYS A 192 12.70 -6.18 8.73
CA LYS A 192 12.34 -7.18 9.73
C LYS A 192 10.89 -6.93 10.16
N SER A 193 10.01 -7.87 9.85
CA SER A 193 8.59 -7.85 10.24
C SER A 193 8.17 -9.24 10.69
N ALA A 194 7.01 -9.37 11.32
CA ALA A 194 6.51 -10.67 11.80
C ALA A 194 6.51 -11.78 10.73
N PRO A 195 6.11 -11.55 9.45
CA PRO A 195 6.24 -12.55 8.40
C PRO A 195 7.68 -12.91 8.03
N VAL A 196 8.64 -12.00 8.23
CA VAL A 196 10.06 -12.18 7.89
C VAL A 196 10.82 -12.90 9.01
N SER A 197 10.31 -12.92 10.23
CA SER A 197 10.94 -13.63 11.34
C SER A 197 10.93 -15.16 11.18
N TYR A 198 10.10 -15.69 10.28
CA TYR A 198 10.02 -17.13 9.98
C TYR A 198 10.89 -17.57 8.80
N THR A 199 11.45 -16.64 8.04
CA THR A 199 12.41 -16.94 6.99
C THR A 199 13.81 -16.64 7.51
N HIS A 200 14.68 -17.64 7.55
CA HIS A 200 16.09 -17.49 7.91
C HIS A 200 16.77 -16.58 6.87
N LEU A 201 16.80 -15.28 7.13
CA LEU A 201 17.64 -14.33 6.39
C LEU A 201 19.08 -14.48 6.92
N THR A 202 19.83 -15.41 6.38
CA THR A 202 21.27 -15.31 6.43
C THR A 202 21.67 -14.21 5.45
N LEU A 203 21.92 -13.01 5.97
CA LEU A 203 22.64 -11.99 5.21
C LEU A 203 24.01 -12.56 4.86
N PRO A 204 24.47 -12.51 3.61
CA PRO A 204 25.85 -12.80 3.31
C PRO A 204 26.72 -11.72 3.97
N THR A 205 27.45 -12.12 5.01
CA THR A 205 28.33 -11.25 5.81
C THR A 205 29.74 -11.15 5.21
N THR A 206 29.91 -11.34 3.91
CA THR A 206 31.22 -11.16 3.26
C THR A 206 31.07 -10.32 2.00
N LEU A 207 31.25 -9.01 2.18
CA LEU A 207 31.91 -8.20 1.17
C LEU A 207 33.40 -8.54 1.26
N SER A 208 33.88 -9.44 0.41
CA SER A 208 35.31 -9.51 0.11
C SER A 208 35.62 -8.43 -0.92
N VAL A 209 36.52 -7.55 -0.52
CA VAL A 209 37.19 -6.51 -1.33
C VAL A 209 38.01 -7.18 -2.42
#